data_298a6b1771ba6717e8d911bf44c0e8e8
#
_entry.id   298a6b1771ba6717e8d911bf44c0e8e8
#
_cell.length_a   1.000
_cell.length_b   1.000
_cell.length_c   1.000
_cell.angle_alpha   90.00
_cell.angle_beta   90.00
_cell.angle_gamma   90.00
#
_symmetry.space_group_name_H-M   'P 1'
#
loop_
_entity.id
_entity.type
_entity.pdbx_description
1 polymer ?
#
loop_
_entity_poly.entity_id
_entity_poly.type
_entity_poly.pdbx_seq_one_letter_code
_entity_poly.pdbx_strand_id
1 'polypeptide(L)'
;MKFTTLIQSASIAFLVAAGNIHAASDKLPEITVDGLHHLSDTELAIVYADPEADFSQYNRIYLADAYVAFKKNWRRDQNTGGRLKVTASDMEKIKAELAALFKEVFAETLVEGGYEMATERADDVLIIKPAIINLDVVAPDTNSASMARSRTYSESTG
;
A
#
# COMPACT_ATOMS: atom_id res chain seq x y z
N MET A 1 48.02 24.82 12.58
CA MET A 1 47.51 24.65 11.23
C MET A 1 46.00 24.61 11.30
N LYS A 2 45.33 25.69 10.84
CA LYS A 2 43.87 25.81 10.84
C LYS A 2 43.40 25.50 9.43
N PHE A 3 42.64 24.40 9.25
CA PHE A 3 41.97 24.11 7.98
C PHE A 3 40.61 24.78 7.96
N THR A 4 40.46 25.78 7.13
CA THR A 4 39.20 26.47 6.87
C THR A 4 38.49 25.71 5.76
N THR A 5 37.41 25.05 6.09
CA THR A 5 36.55 24.38 5.10
C THR A 5 35.59 25.39 4.48
N LEU A 6 35.76 25.64 3.20
CA LEU A 6 34.93 26.52 2.38
C LEU A 6 33.64 25.74 2.03
N ILE A 7 32.50 26.17 2.56
CA ILE A 7 31.20 25.66 2.14
C ILE A 7 30.78 26.46 0.91
N GLN A 8 30.84 25.82 -0.24
CA GLN A 8 30.29 26.35 -1.49
C GLN A 8 28.78 25.99 -1.53
N SER A 9 27.95 27.01 -1.34
CA SER A 9 26.51 26.92 -1.55
C SER A 9 26.21 26.98 -3.06
N ALA A 10 25.84 25.85 -3.65
CA ALA A 10 25.32 25.78 -5.00
C ALA A 10 23.86 26.24 -5.02
N SER A 11 23.59 27.41 -5.53
CA SER A 11 22.25 27.91 -5.81
C SER A 11 21.70 27.18 -7.03
N ILE A 12 20.73 26.32 -6.85
CA ILE A 12 19.98 25.69 -7.95
C ILE A 12 18.90 26.69 -8.39
N ALA A 13 19.11 27.30 -9.54
CA ALA A 13 18.08 28.10 -10.21
C ALA A 13 17.00 27.19 -10.78
N PHE A 14 15.77 27.32 -10.26
CA PHE A 14 14.60 26.59 -10.77
C PHE A 14 14.11 27.31 -12.04
N LEU A 15 14.47 26.78 -13.21
CA LEU A 15 13.94 27.24 -14.49
C LEU A 15 12.60 26.54 -14.73
N VAL A 16 11.50 27.25 -14.52
CA VAL A 16 10.17 26.79 -14.91
C VAL A 16 10.05 26.93 -16.42
N ALA A 17 10.36 25.87 -17.14
CA ALA A 17 9.98 25.76 -18.56
C ALA A 17 8.52 25.31 -18.62
N ALA A 18 7.63 26.19 -19.09
CA ALA A 18 6.29 25.82 -19.52
C ALA A 18 6.43 24.94 -20.77
N GLY A 19 6.49 23.64 -20.60
CA GLY A 19 6.60 22.64 -21.66
C GLY A 19 5.40 21.70 -21.61
N ASN A 20 4.63 21.74 -22.68
CA ASN A 20 3.62 20.82 -23.17
C ASN A 20 3.36 19.59 -22.30
N ILE A 21 2.13 19.52 -21.77
CA ILE A 21 1.59 18.31 -21.16
C ILE A 21 1.41 17.30 -22.32
N HIS A 22 2.47 16.58 -22.66
CA HIS A 22 2.30 15.33 -23.37
C HIS A 22 1.64 14.36 -22.39
N ALA A 23 0.54 13.77 -22.82
CA ALA A 23 -0.03 12.63 -22.13
C ALA A 23 1.11 11.62 -21.90
N ALA A 24 1.54 11.50 -20.64
CA ALA A 24 2.51 10.49 -20.26
C ALA A 24 1.88 9.14 -20.61
N SER A 25 2.49 8.43 -21.53
CA SER A 25 2.17 7.02 -21.74
C SER A 25 2.32 6.32 -20.38
N ASP A 26 1.32 5.55 -19.97
CA ASP A 26 1.27 4.80 -18.71
C ASP A 26 2.35 3.69 -18.62
N LYS A 27 3.49 3.91 -19.25
CA LYS A 27 4.61 2.98 -19.16
C LYS A 27 5.27 3.12 -17.80
N LEU A 28 5.24 2.04 -17.03
CA LEU A 28 5.93 1.97 -15.75
C LEU A 28 7.42 2.32 -15.93
N PRO A 29 8.01 3.11 -15.03
CA PRO A 29 9.43 3.43 -15.08
C PRO A 29 10.27 2.16 -14.92
N GLU A 30 11.34 2.03 -15.68
CA GLU A 30 12.27 0.91 -15.55
C GLU A 30 13.01 0.96 -14.21
N ILE A 31 13.30 2.16 -13.72
CA ILE A 31 13.94 2.40 -12.42
C ILE A 31 13.14 3.46 -11.69
N THR A 32 12.82 3.20 -10.42
CA THR A 32 12.16 4.18 -9.56
C THR A 32 13.12 5.27 -9.09
N VAL A 33 12.59 6.35 -8.51
CA VAL A 33 13.40 7.42 -7.91
C VAL A 33 14.27 6.93 -6.74
N ASP A 34 13.88 5.82 -6.12
CA ASP A 34 14.61 5.18 -5.01
C ASP A 34 15.62 4.13 -5.51
N GLY A 35 15.79 4.00 -6.83
CA GLY A 35 16.77 3.09 -7.42
C GLY A 35 16.30 1.64 -7.58
N LEU A 36 15.02 1.33 -7.33
CA LEU A 36 14.50 -0.01 -7.52
C LEU A 36 14.24 -0.27 -9.01
N HIS A 37 14.62 -1.45 -9.49
CA HIS A 37 14.48 -1.88 -10.87
C HIS A 37 13.16 -2.63 -11.07
N HIS A 38 12.46 -2.33 -12.16
CA HIS A 38 11.28 -3.08 -12.57
C HIS A 38 11.65 -4.49 -12.98
N LEU A 39 11.02 -5.48 -12.37
CA LEU A 39 11.16 -6.88 -12.77
C LEU A 39 10.02 -7.27 -13.70
N SER A 40 10.35 -7.71 -14.92
CA SER A 40 9.45 -8.39 -15.82
C SER A 40 9.41 -9.89 -15.48
N ASP A 41 8.40 -10.58 -15.99
CA ASP A 41 8.25 -12.04 -15.84
C ASP A 41 8.04 -12.52 -14.40
N THR A 42 7.27 -11.77 -13.62
CA THR A 42 6.82 -12.15 -12.27
C THR A 42 5.35 -12.55 -12.27
N GLU A 43 4.94 -13.36 -11.29
CA GLU A 43 3.52 -13.70 -11.08
C GLU A 43 2.69 -12.50 -10.58
N LEU A 44 3.35 -11.49 -10.02
CA LEU A 44 2.73 -10.26 -9.56
C LEU A 44 2.63 -9.25 -10.70
N ALA A 45 1.59 -8.44 -10.68
CA ALA A 45 1.32 -7.46 -11.74
C ALA A 45 2.44 -6.42 -11.91
N ILE A 46 3.05 -5.98 -10.82
CA ILE A 46 4.14 -5.00 -10.82
C ILE A 46 5.10 -5.37 -9.68
N VAL A 47 6.37 -5.55 -10.04
CA VAL A 47 7.44 -5.81 -9.06
C VAL A 47 8.61 -4.87 -9.31
N TYR A 48 9.08 -4.24 -8.26
CA TYR A 48 10.33 -3.50 -8.24
C TYR A 48 11.23 -4.07 -7.15
N ALA A 49 12.49 -4.28 -7.45
CA ALA A 49 13.46 -4.77 -6.48
C ALA A 49 14.80 -4.04 -6.62
N ASP A 50 15.54 -4.00 -5.53
CA ASP A 50 16.95 -3.66 -5.55
C ASP A 50 17.70 -4.86 -6.16
N PRO A 51 18.44 -4.69 -7.26
CA PRO A 51 19.16 -5.77 -7.92
C PRO A 51 20.29 -6.36 -7.06
N GLU A 52 20.75 -5.61 -6.04
CA GLU A 52 21.78 -6.06 -5.10
C GLU A 52 21.21 -6.66 -3.81
N ALA A 53 19.87 -6.70 -3.66
CA ALA A 53 19.25 -7.22 -2.44
C ALA A 53 19.46 -8.72 -2.29
N ASP A 54 20.04 -9.12 -1.18
CA ASP A 54 20.16 -10.53 -0.76
C ASP A 54 19.12 -10.83 0.33
N PHE A 55 18.14 -11.67 -0.01
CA PHE A 55 17.09 -12.10 0.91
C PHE A 55 17.46 -13.38 1.68
N SER A 56 18.57 -14.03 1.37
CA SER A 56 18.98 -15.32 1.96
C SER A 56 19.27 -15.25 3.46
N GLN A 57 19.56 -14.06 3.96
CA GLN A 57 19.80 -13.81 5.38
C GLN A 57 18.52 -13.78 6.23
N TYR A 58 17.35 -13.62 5.61
CA TYR A 58 16.09 -13.52 6.33
C TYR A 58 15.43 -14.89 6.50
N ASN A 59 15.24 -15.28 7.74
CA ASN A 59 14.61 -16.56 8.10
C ASN A 59 13.21 -16.39 8.69
N ARG A 60 12.89 -15.18 9.14
CA ARG A 60 11.63 -14.85 9.80
C ARG A 60 10.97 -13.64 9.14
N ILE A 61 9.68 -13.53 9.30
CA ILE A 61 8.88 -12.45 8.73
C ILE A 61 8.18 -11.66 9.84
N TYR A 62 8.38 -10.36 9.88
CA TYR A 62 7.56 -9.44 10.65
C TYR A 62 6.51 -8.80 9.73
N LEU A 63 5.24 -9.16 9.94
CA LEU A 63 4.12 -8.60 9.19
C LEU A 63 3.58 -7.38 9.93
N ALA A 64 3.80 -6.20 9.38
CA ALA A 64 3.22 -4.96 9.88
C ALA A 64 1.72 -4.90 9.61
N ASP A 65 1.00 -4.05 10.34
CA ASP A 65 -0.41 -3.79 10.06
C ASP A 65 -0.57 -3.18 8.67
N ALA A 66 -1.60 -3.61 7.94
CA ALA A 66 -1.87 -3.13 6.60
C ALA A 66 -2.31 -1.66 6.63
N TYR A 67 -1.70 -0.84 5.79
CA TYR A 67 -2.23 0.48 5.51
C TYR A 67 -3.48 0.35 4.62
N VAL A 68 -4.59 0.98 5.02
CA VAL A 68 -5.85 0.92 4.25
C VAL A 68 -6.29 2.33 3.86
N ALA A 69 -6.49 2.56 2.57
CA ALA A 69 -6.96 3.83 2.03
C ALA A 69 -8.11 3.62 1.05
N PHE A 70 -9.21 4.35 1.27
CA PHE A 70 -10.31 4.39 0.33
C PHE A 70 -9.95 5.15 -0.93
N LYS A 71 -10.66 4.84 -2.01
CA LYS A 71 -10.66 5.60 -3.25
C LYS A 71 -10.98 7.07 -2.99
N LYS A 72 -10.34 7.95 -3.76
CA LYS A 72 -10.59 9.40 -3.66
C LYS A 72 -12.08 9.70 -3.81
N ASN A 73 -12.60 10.51 -2.89
CA ASN A 73 -14.01 10.92 -2.82
C ASN A 73 -15.03 9.81 -2.49
N TRP A 74 -14.61 8.57 -2.20
CA TRP A 74 -15.49 7.44 -1.91
C TRP A 74 -16.64 7.80 -0.95
N ARG A 75 -16.36 8.39 0.20
CA ARG A 75 -17.39 8.80 1.18
C ARG A 75 -18.42 9.77 0.60
N ARG A 76 -17.97 10.74 -0.19
CA ARG A 76 -18.87 11.69 -0.84
C ARG A 76 -19.80 10.97 -1.81
N ASP A 77 -19.24 10.08 -2.60
CA ASP A 77 -19.95 9.35 -3.64
C ASP A 77 -20.97 8.38 -3.01
N GLN A 78 -20.61 7.67 -1.92
CA GLN A 78 -21.55 6.87 -1.14
C GLN A 78 -22.68 7.68 -0.52
N ASN A 79 -22.42 8.92 -0.12
CA ASN A 79 -23.41 9.80 0.51
C ASN A 79 -24.28 10.54 -0.50
N THR A 80 -24.07 10.38 -1.80
CA THR A 80 -24.87 11.00 -2.85
C THR A 80 -26.06 10.10 -3.17
N GLY A 81 -27.26 10.53 -2.75
CA GLY A 81 -28.51 9.82 -3.03
C GLY A 81 -28.93 8.74 -2.00
N GLY A 82 -28.12 8.40 -1.02
CA GLY A 82 -28.44 7.42 0.01
C GLY A 82 -29.21 8.00 1.21
N ARG A 83 -30.08 7.19 1.84
CA ARG A 83 -30.77 7.53 3.11
C ARG A 83 -29.83 7.53 4.29
N LEU A 84 -28.83 6.67 4.28
CA LEU A 84 -27.84 6.52 5.33
C LEU A 84 -26.55 7.20 4.89
N LYS A 85 -25.93 7.89 5.83
CA LYS A 85 -24.71 8.64 5.59
C LYS A 85 -23.53 7.91 6.22
N VAL A 86 -22.54 7.57 5.39
CA VAL A 86 -21.25 7.07 5.86
C VAL A 86 -20.49 8.20 6.55
N THR A 87 -20.13 7.98 7.81
CA THR A 87 -19.38 8.95 8.61
C THR A 87 -17.87 8.70 8.49
N ALA A 88 -17.05 9.62 9.00
CA ALA A 88 -15.61 9.39 9.11
C ALA A 88 -15.30 8.24 10.08
N SER A 89 -16.09 8.10 11.15
CA SER A 89 -15.94 7.01 12.12
C SER A 89 -16.20 5.64 11.48
N ASP A 90 -17.20 5.54 10.60
CA ASP A 90 -17.49 4.30 9.88
C ASP A 90 -16.32 3.91 8.97
N MET A 91 -15.72 4.90 8.30
CA MET A 91 -14.54 4.66 7.47
C MET A 91 -13.36 4.11 8.28
N GLU A 92 -13.06 4.71 9.43
CA GLU A 92 -11.96 4.23 10.29
C GLU A 92 -12.24 2.81 10.83
N LYS A 93 -13.51 2.51 11.16
CA LYS A 93 -13.90 1.16 11.57
C LYS A 93 -13.69 0.15 10.43
N ILE A 94 -14.14 0.45 9.21
CA ILE A 94 -13.94 -0.42 8.05
C ILE A 94 -12.44 -0.65 7.78
N LYS A 95 -11.62 0.40 7.85
CA LYS A 95 -10.16 0.26 7.67
C LYS A 95 -9.55 -0.66 8.72
N ALA A 96 -9.91 -0.49 9.98
CA ALA A 96 -9.37 -1.29 11.07
C ALA A 96 -9.78 -2.77 10.96
N GLU A 97 -11.04 -3.04 10.66
CA GLU A 97 -11.56 -4.39 10.47
C GLU A 97 -10.90 -5.08 9.28
N LEU A 98 -10.74 -4.36 8.15
CA LEU A 98 -10.09 -4.89 6.96
C LEU A 98 -8.59 -5.13 7.19
N ALA A 99 -7.89 -4.23 7.87
CA ALA A 99 -6.49 -4.41 8.21
C ALA A 99 -6.27 -5.62 9.12
N ALA A 100 -7.15 -5.82 10.10
CA ALA A 100 -7.10 -6.97 11.00
C ALA A 100 -7.34 -8.29 10.26
N LEU A 101 -8.38 -8.35 9.44
CA LEU A 101 -8.69 -9.53 8.62
C LEU A 101 -7.54 -9.85 7.64
N PHE A 102 -7.01 -8.83 6.98
CA PHE A 102 -5.87 -9.01 6.08
C PHE A 102 -4.66 -9.60 6.82
N LYS A 103 -4.35 -9.06 7.99
CA LYS A 103 -3.22 -9.54 8.80
C LYS A 103 -3.38 -10.99 9.22
N GLU A 104 -4.58 -11.37 9.66
CA GLU A 104 -4.92 -12.74 10.04
C GLU A 104 -4.70 -13.71 8.87
N VAL A 105 -5.41 -13.48 7.76
CA VAL A 105 -5.34 -14.37 6.58
C VAL A 105 -3.93 -14.43 5.99
N PHE A 106 -3.25 -13.29 5.91
CA PHE A 106 -1.91 -13.24 5.32
C PHE A 106 -0.86 -13.91 6.22
N ALA A 107 -0.99 -13.77 7.55
CA ALA A 107 -0.12 -14.47 8.49
C ALA A 107 -0.32 -15.99 8.41
N GLU A 108 -1.57 -16.47 8.34
CA GLU A 108 -1.86 -17.89 8.14
C GLU A 108 -1.24 -18.42 6.85
N THR A 109 -1.40 -17.70 5.75
CA THR A 109 -0.81 -18.08 4.45
C THR A 109 0.72 -18.18 4.52
N LEU A 110 1.37 -17.24 5.22
CA LEU A 110 2.83 -17.26 5.40
C LEU A 110 3.27 -18.46 6.23
N VAL A 111 2.56 -18.78 7.31
CA VAL A 111 2.85 -19.94 8.17
C VAL A 111 2.64 -21.25 7.40
N GLU A 112 1.57 -21.37 6.63
CA GLU A 112 1.32 -22.52 5.74
C GLU A 112 2.41 -22.67 4.67
N GLY A 113 2.96 -21.54 4.19
CA GLY A 113 4.11 -21.48 3.30
C GLY A 113 5.45 -21.84 3.96
N GLY A 114 5.46 -22.13 5.27
CA GLY A 114 6.64 -22.55 6.01
C GLY A 114 7.48 -21.40 6.59
N TYR A 115 6.98 -20.17 6.57
CA TYR A 115 7.69 -19.02 7.14
C TYR A 115 7.44 -18.90 8.65
N GLU A 116 8.48 -18.56 9.40
CA GLU A 116 8.37 -18.26 10.83
C GLU A 116 7.97 -16.79 11.03
N MET A 117 6.97 -16.56 11.87
CA MET A 117 6.49 -15.21 12.18
C MET A 117 7.29 -14.61 13.35
N ALA A 118 7.85 -13.42 13.12
CA ALA A 118 8.51 -12.63 14.14
C ALA A 118 7.54 -11.63 14.80
N THR A 119 7.69 -11.44 16.10
CA THR A 119 6.92 -10.44 16.85
C THR A 119 7.63 -9.10 16.97
N GLU A 120 8.93 -9.07 16.71
CA GLU A 120 9.78 -7.89 16.78
C GLU A 120 10.83 -7.88 15.68
N ARG A 121 11.46 -6.75 15.48
CA ARG A 121 12.49 -6.55 14.46
C ARG A 121 13.82 -7.12 14.93
N ALA A 122 14.53 -7.79 14.03
CA ALA A 122 15.89 -8.29 14.22
C ALA A 122 16.60 -8.33 12.87
N ASP A 123 17.89 -8.60 12.86
CA ASP A 123 18.72 -8.58 11.65
C ASP A 123 18.35 -9.70 10.64
N ASP A 124 17.81 -10.80 11.14
CA ASP A 124 17.34 -11.95 10.36
C ASP A 124 15.84 -11.87 10.00
N VAL A 125 15.19 -10.74 10.25
CA VAL A 125 13.74 -10.55 10.06
C VAL A 125 13.44 -9.68 8.86
N LEU A 126 12.76 -10.25 7.85
CA LEU A 126 12.19 -9.49 6.75
C LEU A 126 10.91 -8.77 7.20
N ILE A 127 10.86 -7.47 6.99
CA ILE A 127 9.69 -6.66 7.33
C ILE A 127 8.78 -6.51 6.11
N ILE A 128 7.57 -7.06 6.18
CA ILE A 128 6.52 -6.86 5.17
C ILE A 128 5.57 -5.77 5.64
N LYS A 129 5.36 -4.75 4.80
CA LYS A 129 4.47 -3.61 5.04
C LYS A 129 3.38 -3.61 3.96
N PRO A 130 2.24 -4.29 4.17
CA PRO A 130 1.18 -4.33 3.19
C PRO A 130 0.42 -3.01 3.11
N ALA A 131 -0.17 -2.73 1.93
CA ALA A 131 -1.05 -1.59 1.73
C ALA A 131 -2.24 -2.00 0.84
N ILE A 132 -3.45 -1.65 1.28
CA ILE A 132 -4.69 -1.75 0.51
C ILE A 132 -5.07 -0.33 0.10
N ILE A 133 -4.96 -0.02 -1.18
CA ILE A 133 -5.22 1.32 -1.70
C ILE A 133 -6.40 1.29 -2.67
N ASN A 134 -7.01 2.46 -2.89
CA ASN A 134 -8.16 2.61 -3.77
C ASN A 134 -9.37 1.73 -3.38
N LEU A 135 -9.53 1.45 -2.08
CA LEU A 135 -10.63 0.64 -1.58
C LEU A 135 -11.97 1.25 -2.02
N ASP A 136 -12.72 0.49 -2.81
CA ASP A 136 -14.06 0.85 -3.29
C ASP A 136 -15.04 -0.23 -2.83
N VAL A 137 -15.70 0.03 -1.71
CA VAL A 137 -16.67 -0.88 -1.11
C VAL A 137 -18.06 -0.37 -1.40
N VAL A 138 -18.92 -1.19 -1.94
CA VAL A 138 -20.35 -0.89 -2.01
C VAL A 138 -20.90 -1.05 -0.60
N ALA A 139 -21.31 0.06 0.02
CA ALA A 139 -21.94 0.01 1.34
C ALA A 139 -23.18 -0.89 1.26
N PRO A 140 -23.30 -1.94 2.07
CA PRO A 140 -24.53 -2.74 2.10
C PRO A 140 -25.67 -1.83 2.55
N ASP A 141 -26.83 -1.97 1.92
CA ASP A 141 -28.05 -1.32 2.38
C ASP A 141 -28.29 -1.70 3.84
N THR A 142 -28.02 -0.78 4.75
CA THR A 142 -28.12 -1.01 6.20
C THR A 142 -29.56 -1.19 6.69
N ASN A 143 -30.52 -1.24 5.76
CA ASN A 143 -31.90 -1.59 6.06
C ASN A 143 -32.11 -3.07 6.41
N SER A 144 -31.10 -3.91 6.33
CA SER A 144 -31.18 -5.34 6.64
C SER A 144 -30.47 -5.74 7.93
N ALA A 145 -30.25 -4.84 8.85
CA ALA A 145 -29.53 -5.09 10.12
C ALA A 145 -30.29 -6.02 11.10
N SER A 146 -31.37 -6.69 10.70
CA SER A 146 -32.06 -7.61 11.58
C SER A 146 -31.99 -9.08 11.16
N MET A 147 -31.58 -9.41 9.94
CA MET A 147 -31.45 -10.81 9.53
C MET A 147 -30.63 -10.91 8.24
N ALA A 148 -29.33 -10.99 8.29
CA ALA A 148 -28.60 -11.79 7.31
C ALA A 148 -27.13 -11.89 7.67
N ARG A 149 -26.63 -13.09 7.71
CA ARG A 149 -25.21 -13.39 7.54
C ARG A 149 -24.78 -12.75 6.22
N SER A 150 -24.15 -11.61 6.28
CA SER A 150 -23.66 -10.89 5.12
C SER A 150 -22.53 -11.70 4.49
N ARG A 151 -22.79 -12.25 3.31
CA ARG A 151 -21.72 -12.69 2.41
C ARG A 151 -21.20 -11.43 1.71
N THR A 152 -20.09 -10.92 2.16
CA THR A 152 -19.39 -9.82 1.48
C THR A 152 -18.64 -10.40 0.28
N TYR A 153 -19.08 -10.06 -0.91
CA TYR A 153 -18.29 -10.29 -2.12
C TYR A 153 -17.42 -9.06 -2.35
N SER A 154 -16.12 -9.21 -2.23
CA SER A 154 -15.17 -8.23 -2.73
C SER A 154 -14.83 -8.62 -4.17
N GLU A 155 -15.27 -7.83 -5.13
CA GLU A 155 -14.78 -7.92 -6.49
C GLU A 155 -13.47 -7.13 -6.58
N SER A 156 -12.36 -7.86 -6.67
CA SER A 156 -11.06 -7.30 -7.00
C SER A 156 -10.97 -7.22 -8.51
N THR A 157 -11.14 -6.02 -9.06
CA THR A 157 -10.83 -5.76 -10.46
C THR A 157 -9.34 -5.48 -10.56
N GLY A 158 -8.59 -6.41 -11.17
CA GLY A 158 -7.18 -6.27 -11.50
C GLY A 158 -6.95 -5.24 -12.62
#